data_aa5e9785f5b4221fed85008ea8a61fd7
#
_entry.id   aa5e9785f5b4221fed85008ea8a61fd7
#
_cell.length_a   1.000
_cell.length_b   1.000
_cell.length_c   1.000
_cell.angle_alpha   90.00
_cell.angle_beta   90.00
_cell.angle_gamma   90.00
#
_symmetry.space_group_name_H-M   'P 1'
#
loop_
_entity.id
_entity.type
_entity.pdbx_description
1 polymer ?
#
loop_
_entity_poly.entity_id
_entity_poly.type
_entity_poly.pdbx_seq_one_letter_code
_entity_poly.pdbx_strand_id
1 'polypeptide(L)' 'PVEDVAFIDDRRENVRAAELLGVQGIVWEGADQAEARLKELGFLF' A
#
# COMPACT_ATOMS: atom_id res chain seq x y z
N PRO A 1 -0.82 0.51 15.17
CA PRO A 1 0.14 1.52 14.67
C PRO A 1 0.00 1.73 13.15
N VAL A 2 0.33 2.93 12.67
CA VAL A 2 0.16 3.27 11.26
C VAL A 2 1.00 2.39 10.35
N GLU A 3 2.14 1.90 10.80
CA GLU A 3 2.98 1.02 10.00
C GLU A 3 2.36 -0.35 9.75
N ASP A 4 1.30 -0.68 10.46
CA ASP A 4 0.57 -1.93 10.25
C ASP A 4 -0.63 -1.76 9.29
N VAL A 5 -0.78 -0.56 8.72
CA VAL A 5 -1.89 -0.25 7.81
C VAL A 5 -1.36 -0.08 6.40
N ALA A 6 -2.06 -0.67 5.44
CA ALA A 6 -1.75 -0.47 4.02
C ALA A 6 -2.89 0.31 3.37
N PHE A 7 -2.55 1.31 2.57
CA PHE A 7 -3.50 2.10 1.81
C PHE A 7 -3.29 1.79 0.32
N ILE A 8 -4.33 1.33 -0.34
CA ILE A 8 -4.27 0.95 -1.75
C ILE A 8 -5.24 1.81 -2.55
N ASP A 9 -4.73 2.47 -3.58
CA ASP A 9 -5.55 3.35 -4.42
C ASP A 9 -4.94 3.36 -5.82
N ASP A 10 -5.75 3.61 -6.84
CA ASP A 10 -5.28 3.72 -8.22
C ASP A 10 -4.65 5.08 -8.52
N ARG A 11 -4.80 6.05 -7.64
CA ARG A 11 -4.24 7.38 -7.80
C ARG A 11 -2.97 7.56 -6.99
N ARG A 12 -1.88 7.90 -7.67
CA ARG A 12 -0.58 8.08 -7.02
C ARG A 12 -0.59 9.20 -5.99
N GLU A 13 -1.29 10.29 -6.27
CA GLU A 13 -1.36 11.42 -5.34
C GLU A 13 -2.02 11.04 -4.01
N ASN A 14 -3.02 10.15 -4.06
CA ASN A 14 -3.67 9.69 -2.84
C ASN A 14 -2.76 8.77 -2.04
N VAL A 15 -2.05 7.88 -2.73
CA VAL A 15 -1.09 6.97 -2.09
C VAL A 15 0.02 7.78 -1.42
N ARG A 16 0.51 8.79 -2.12
CA ARG A 16 1.59 9.63 -1.57
C ARG A 16 1.13 10.37 -0.32
N ALA A 17 -0.11 10.88 -0.34
CA ALA A 17 -0.64 11.55 0.84
C ALA A 17 -0.71 10.60 2.04
N ALA A 18 -1.11 9.34 1.80
CA ALA A 18 -1.15 8.35 2.87
C ALA A 18 0.26 8.05 3.39
N GLU A 19 1.24 7.96 2.51
CA GLU A 19 2.62 7.69 2.90
C GLU A 19 3.19 8.78 3.78
N LEU A 20 2.76 10.03 3.57
CA LEU A 20 3.19 11.15 4.41
C LEU A 20 2.67 11.02 5.84
N LEU A 21 1.62 10.22 6.04
CA LEU A 21 1.09 9.94 7.37
C LEU A 21 1.72 8.71 8.02
N GLY A 22 2.68 8.07 7.33
CA GLY A 22 3.35 6.89 7.85
C GLY A 22 2.69 5.57 7.47
N VAL A 23 1.64 5.62 6.66
CA VAL A 23 0.94 4.42 6.20
C VAL A 23 1.70 3.81 5.02
N GLN A 24 1.68 2.47 4.92
CA GLN A 24 2.27 1.79 3.77
C GLN A 24 1.39 2.04 2.55
N GLY A 25 1.95 2.63 1.50
CA GLY A 25 1.19 3.01 0.32
C GLY A 25 1.43 2.07 -0.85
N ILE A 26 0.36 1.68 -1.54
CA ILE A 26 0.44 0.83 -2.71
C ILE A 26 -0.43 1.44 -3.82
N VAL A 27 0.18 1.72 -4.96
CA VAL A 27 -0.58 2.16 -6.13
C VAL A 27 -1.20 0.91 -6.77
N TRP A 28 -2.51 0.92 -6.95
CA TRP A 28 -3.22 -0.21 -7.54
C TRP A 28 -2.89 -0.33 -9.03
N GLU A 29 -2.37 -1.47 -9.42
CA GLU A 29 -2.05 -1.77 -10.82
C GLU A 29 -2.53 -3.17 -11.19
N GLY A 30 -3.43 -3.72 -10.41
CA GLY A 30 -3.96 -5.06 -10.63
C GLY A 30 -3.81 -5.93 -9.38
N ALA A 31 -4.64 -6.96 -9.29
CA ALA A 31 -4.68 -7.81 -8.11
C ALA A 31 -3.36 -8.52 -7.84
N ASP A 32 -2.72 -9.05 -8.90
CA ASP A 32 -1.48 -9.79 -8.74
C ASP A 32 -0.38 -8.90 -8.19
N GLN A 33 -0.29 -7.68 -8.68
CA GLN A 33 0.74 -6.76 -8.24
C GLN A 33 0.48 -6.28 -6.82
N ALA A 34 -0.78 -6.01 -6.48
CA ALA A 34 -1.13 -5.61 -5.13
C ALA A 34 -0.79 -6.72 -4.13
N GLU A 35 -1.08 -7.97 -4.48
CA GLU A 35 -0.76 -9.10 -3.63
C GLU A 35 0.75 -9.22 -3.41
N ALA A 36 1.52 -9.08 -4.49
CA ALA A 36 2.98 -9.15 -4.39
C ALA A 36 3.52 -8.07 -3.47
N ARG A 37 3.00 -6.85 -3.58
CA ARG A 37 3.44 -5.76 -2.72
C ARG A 37 3.06 -5.99 -1.26
N LEU A 38 1.85 -6.50 -1.02
CA LEU A 38 1.43 -6.80 0.35
C LEU A 38 2.32 -7.86 0.98
N LYS A 39 2.73 -8.86 0.21
CA LYS A 39 3.67 -9.88 0.70
C LYS A 39 5.02 -9.27 1.03
N GLU A 40 5.54 -8.40 0.16
CA GLU A 40 6.82 -7.74 0.39
C GLU A 40 6.78 -6.90 1.67
N LEU A 41 5.64 -6.30 1.97
CA LEU A 41 5.48 -5.45 3.14
C LEU A 41 5.13 -6.24 4.41
N GLY A 42 4.92 -7.55 4.28
CA GLY A 42 4.67 -8.40 5.43
C GLY A 42 3.20 -8.53 5.83
N PHE A 43 2.27 -8.12 4.97
CA PHE A 43 0.84 -8.22 5.28
C PHE A 43 0.24 -9.58 4.93
N LEU A 44 0.90 -10.34 4.04
CA LEU A 44 0.42 -11.65 3.62
C LEU A 44 1.48 -12.71 3.94
N PHE A 45 0.99 -13.91 4.20
CA PHE A 45 1.84 -15.05 4.58
C PHE A 45 1.90 -16.10 3.49
#